data_c279a02e47868169f63878d2b8c24c94
#
_entry.id   c279a02e47868169f63878d2b8c24c94
#
_cell.length_a   1.000
_cell.length_b   1.000
_cell.length_c   1.000
_cell.angle_alpha   90.00
_cell.angle_beta   90.00
_cell.angle_gamma   90.00
#
_symmetry.space_group_name_H-M   'P 1'
#
loop_
_entity.id
_entity.type
_entity.pdbx_description
1 polymer ?
#
loop_
_entity_poly.entity_id
_entity_poly.type
_entity_poly.pdbx_seq_one_letter_code
_entity_poly.pdbx_strand_id
1 'polypeptide(L)'
;RTIQNDLSYLMRISPRKGFTFHNKRGSGYLLEITNEELFKDFMESLNEGIYFQVKERPAQILAYLAIQTGYISMDNIADTFQVSKTVIKHDMNDVENLAKSYHFELERKTHYGILLRYELTSFKKYLVEEYLNQNVFIQTAVNDVIEEFNDIEQKLIRQLNKEGLKINYNELLNVIEYLKIVIYIAHRQDEQKEEFIFDKNNEIHRIVEFLVGILEKKYAIGLSKKSIEEILKVLQKNIKREIGSISSFTNYLKEDIEEFIKQIDEKYDTKFLEDEDFKKMLLTH
;
A
#
# COMPACT_ATOMS: atom_id res chain seq x y z
N ARG A 1 7.15 21.06 -24.62
CA ARG A 1 5.78 20.62 -24.93
C ARG A 1 4.92 21.87 -24.94
N THR A 2 4.19 22.13 -25.99
CA THR A 2 3.37 23.33 -26.11
C THR A 2 1.96 23.01 -25.64
N ILE A 3 1.28 23.98 -25.02
CA ILE A 3 -0.15 23.94 -24.67
C ILE A 3 -1.00 23.38 -25.82
N GLN A 4 -0.61 23.63 -27.06
CA GLN A 4 -1.27 23.11 -28.25
C GLN A 4 -1.28 21.58 -28.34
N ASN A 5 -0.19 20.90 -27.91
CA ASN A 5 -0.15 19.44 -27.89
C ASN A 5 -1.08 18.86 -26.84
N ASP A 6 -1.15 19.51 -25.67
CA ASP A 6 -2.04 19.10 -24.58
C ASP A 6 -3.50 19.31 -24.95
N LEU A 7 -3.83 20.43 -25.59
CA LEU A 7 -5.17 20.69 -26.14
C LEU A 7 -5.55 19.68 -27.24
N SER A 8 -4.63 19.34 -28.13
CA SER A 8 -4.85 18.32 -29.17
C SER A 8 -5.10 16.94 -28.57
N TYR A 9 -4.39 16.60 -27.49
CA TYR A 9 -4.63 15.37 -26.74
C TYR A 9 -6.03 15.36 -26.11
N LEU A 10 -6.40 16.43 -25.40
CA LEU A 10 -7.74 16.58 -24.80
C LEU A 10 -8.85 16.48 -25.84
N MET A 11 -8.70 17.13 -26.99
CA MET A 11 -9.66 17.03 -28.10
C MET A 11 -9.84 15.58 -28.60
N ARG A 12 -8.78 14.78 -28.59
CA ARG A 12 -8.82 13.38 -29.06
C ARG A 12 -9.54 12.46 -28.07
N ILE A 13 -9.36 12.66 -26.77
CA ILE A 13 -9.95 11.79 -25.74
C ILE A 13 -11.36 12.23 -25.33
N SER A 14 -11.68 13.50 -25.46
CA SER A 14 -12.91 14.12 -24.95
C SER A 14 -14.21 13.42 -25.35
N PRO A 15 -14.43 12.96 -26.61
CA PRO A 15 -15.69 12.31 -26.97
C PRO A 15 -15.97 11.02 -26.19
N ARG A 16 -14.91 10.32 -25.75
CA ARG A 16 -15.02 9.08 -24.95
C ARG A 16 -15.15 9.34 -23.46
N LYS A 17 -14.99 10.59 -23.03
CA LYS A 17 -15.00 11.05 -21.65
C LYS A 17 -16.15 11.98 -21.32
N GLY A 18 -17.17 11.98 -22.17
CA GLY A 18 -18.43 12.72 -21.93
C GLY A 18 -18.35 14.22 -22.15
N PHE A 19 -17.37 14.73 -22.90
CA PHE A 19 -17.30 16.15 -23.25
C PHE A 19 -16.72 16.36 -24.65
N THR A 20 -16.89 17.55 -25.18
CA THR A 20 -16.26 17.99 -26.43
C THR A 20 -15.49 19.28 -26.21
N PHE A 21 -14.40 19.45 -26.95
CA PHE A 21 -13.53 20.60 -26.83
C PHE A 21 -13.49 21.34 -28.19
N HIS A 22 -14.07 22.52 -28.24
CA HIS A 22 -14.19 23.32 -29.47
C HIS A 22 -13.21 24.49 -29.46
N ASN A 23 -12.42 24.62 -30.52
CA ASN A 23 -11.60 25.80 -30.74
C ASN A 23 -12.44 26.87 -31.48
N LYS A 24 -12.73 27.98 -30.80
CA LYS A 24 -13.36 29.17 -31.41
C LYS A 24 -12.28 30.18 -31.77
N ARG A 25 -12.01 30.30 -33.08
CA ARG A 25 -11.01 31.24 -33.62
C ARG A 25 -11.27 32.65 -33.09
N GLY A 26 -10.29 33.26 -32.41
CA GLY A 26 -10.37 34.59 -31.82
C GLY A 26 -11.02 34.65 -30.42
N SER A 27 -11.62 33.57 -29.92
CA SER A 27 -12.29 33.52 -28.63
C SER A 27 -11.74 32.48 -27.66
N GLY A 28 -10.85 31.56 -28.13
CA GLY A 28 -10.26 30.50 -27.30
C GLY A 28 -10.97 29.17 -27.44
N TYR A 29 -10.96 28.38 -26.37
CA TYR A 29 -11.52 27.03 -26.35
C TYR A 29 -12.80 26.98 -25.50
N LEU A 30 -13.80 26.24 -25.99
CA LEU A 30 -15.05 25.98 -25.27
C LEU A 30 -15.12 24.48 -24.96
N LEU A 31 -15.38 24.15 -23.70
CA LEU A 31 -15.71 22.81 -23.24
C LEU A 31 -17.23 22.68 -23.15
N GLU A 32 -17.78 21.66 -23.79
CA GLU A 32 -19.20 21.33 -23.75
C GLU A 32 -19.36 19.89 -23.18
N ILE A 33 -20.12 19.76 -22.10
CA ILE A 33 -20.39 18.45 -21.49
C ILE A 33 -21.50 17.77 -22.30
N THR A 34 -21.19 16.62 -22.89
CA THR A 34 -22.12 15.82 -23.70
C THR A 34 -22.74 14.66 -22.94
N ASN A 35 -22.08 14.21 -21.85
CA ASN A 35 -22.59 13.20 -20.94
C ASN A 35 -22.04 13.49 -19.55
N GLU A 36 -22.93 13.87 -18.61
CA GLU A 36 -22.55 14.29 -17.26
C GLU A 36 -21.92 13.18 -16.45
N GLU A 37 -22.41 11.94 -16.58
CA GLU A 37 -21.91 10.78 -15.83
C GLU A 37 -20.48 10.42 -16.27
N LEU A 38 -20.24 10.27 -17.58
CA LEU A 38 -18.91 10.03 -18.12
C LEU A 38 -17.92 11.18 -17.84
N PHE A 39 -18.42 12.42 -17.83
CA PHE A 39 -17.59 13.58 -17.50
C PHE A 39 -17.24 13.61 -16.02
N LYS A 40 -18.18 13.25 -15.16
CA LYS A 40 -17.96 13.14 -13.71
C LYS A 40 -16.94 12.05 -13.41
N ASP A 41 -17.10 10.85 -14.00
CA ASP A 41 -16.14 9.75 -13.88
C ASP A 41 -14.75 10.15 -14.39
N PHE A 42 -14.69 10.92 -15.49
CA PHE A 42 -13.44 11.46 -16.00
C PHE A 42 -12.80 12.45 -15.01
N MET A 43 -13.58 13.36 -14.43
CA MET A 43 -13.09 14.32 -13.43
C MET A 43 -12.65 13.62 -12.16
N GLU A 44 -13.37 12.60 -11.71
CA GLU A 44 -12.98 11.77 -10.57
C GLU A 44 -11.68 11.00 -10.89
N SER A 45 -11.58 10.42 -12.10
CA SER A 45 -10.33 9.76 -12.56
C SER A 45 -9.15 10.73 -12.71
N LEU A 46 -9.39 12.01 -12.94
CA LEU A 46 -8.34 13.04 -12.89
C LEU A 46 -7.96 13.39 -11.44
N ASN A 47 -8.88 13.29 -10.51
CA ASN A 47 -8.61 13.46 -9.09
C ASN A 47 -7.94 12.22 -8.48
N GLU A 48 -8.22 11.02 -9.02
CA GLU A 48 -7.52 9.78 -8.72
C GLU A 48 -6.23 9.60 -9.55
N GLY A 49 -6.13 10.24 -10.71
CA GLY A 49 -4.96 10.25 -11.58
C GLY A 49 -3.94 11.28 -11.14
N ILE A 50 -2.93 10.81 -10.43
CA ILE A 50 -1.53 11.29 -10.30
C ILE A 50 -1.33 12.83 -10.47
N TYR A 51 -2.23 13.66 -10.02
CA TYR A 51 -1.95 15.06 -9.73
C TYR A 51 -1.36 15.16 -8.31
N PHE A 52 -0.12 14.69 -8.17
CA PHE A 52 0.62 14.96 -6.95
C PHE A 52 0.72 16.47 -6.77
N GLN A 53 0.25 16.98 -5.65
CA GLN A 53 0.53 18.35 -5.27
C GLN A 53 2.03 18.59 -5.41
N VAL A 54 2.43 19.77 -5.83
CA VAL A 54 3.84 20.11 -6.09
C VAL A 54 4.76 19.69 -4.93
N LYS A 55 4.25 19.75 -3.69
CA LYS A 55 4.97 19.35 -2.47
C LYS A 55 5.14 17.84 -2.31
N GLU A 56 4.25 17.02 -2.87
CA GLU A 56 4.27 15.56 -2.73
C GLU A 56 5.04 14.88 -3.87
N ARG A 57 5.20 15.56 -5.00
CA ARG A 57 5.83 15.00 -6.20
C ARG A 57 7.25 14.45 -5.96
N PRO A 58 8.16 15.08 -5.19
CA PRO A 58 9.46 14.49 -4.90
C PRO A 58 9.38 13.13 -4.21
N ALA A 59 8.46 12.94 -3.25
CA ALA A 59 8.26 11.65 -2.58
C ALA A 59 7.75 10.60 -3.57
N GLN A 60 6.83 10.97 -4.44
CA GLN A 60 6.31 10.07 -5.47
C GLN A 60 7.37 9.72 -6.53
N ILE A 61 8.25 10.66 -6.90
CA ILE A 61 9.38 10.38 -7.79
C ILE A 61 10.34 9.38 -7.12
N LEU A 62 10.62 9.55 -5.83
CA LEU A 62 11.45 8.59 -5.09
C LEU A 62 10.82 7.20 -5.07
N ALA A 63 9.52 7.10 -4.81
CA ALA A 63 8.78 5.83 -4.84
C ALA A 63 8.79 5.19 -6.24
N TYR A 64 8.58 5.98 -7.28
CA TYR A 64 8.71 5.53 -8.66
C TYR A 64 10.10 4.98 -8.98
N LEU A 65 11.17 5.68 -8.54
CA LEU A 65 12.55 5.20 -8.71
C LEU A 65 12.82 3.93 -7.89
N ALA A 66 12.22 3.81 -6.71
CA ALA A 66 12.40 2.65 -5.83
C ALA A 66 11.87 1.35 -6.44
N ILE A 67 10.80 1.40 -7.21
CA ILE A 67 10.26 0.20 -7.87
C ILE A 67 11.00 -0.18 -9.17
N GLN A 68 11.88 0.68 -9.70
CA GLN A 68 12.64 0.37 -10.92
C GLN A 68 13.80 -0.58 -10.65
N THR A 69 14.12 -1.43 -11.62
CA THR A 69 15.25 -2.36 -11.56
C THR A 69 16.47 -1.87 -12.34
N GLY A 70 16.32 -0.79 -13.11
CA GLY A 70 17.34 -0.23 -13.98
C GLY A 70 17.36 1.29 -13.98
N TYR A 71 18.27 1.85 -14.80
CA TYR A 71 18.34 3.30 -14.99
C TYR A 71 17.12 3.85 -15.69
N ILE A 72 16.59 4.93 -15.17
CA ILE A 72 15.43 5.64 -15.72
C ILE A 72 15.85 7.03 -16.19
N SER A 73 15.53 7.37 -17.43
CA SER A 73 15.83 8.68 -17.99
C SER A 73 14.94 9.77 -17.38
N MET A 74 15.47 11.01 -17.36
CA MET A 74 14.69 12.18 -16.94
C MET A 74 13.46 12.41 -17.82
N ASP A 75 13.50 11.98 -19.06
CA ASP A 75 12.36 12.08 -19.99
C ASP A 75 11.26 11.09 -19.58
N ASN A 76 11.62 9.85 -19.22
CA ASN A 76 10.67 8.86 -18.74
C ASN A 76 10.00 9.31 -17.44
N ILE A 77 10.77 9.89 -16.49
CA ILE A 77 10.19 10.46 -15.26
C ILE A 77 9.22 11.59 -15.61
N ALA A 78 9.63 12.52 -16.48
CA ALA A 78 8.79 13.63 -16.92
C ALA A 78 7.47 13.17 -17.59
N ASP A 79 7.56 12.13 -18.41
CA ASP A 79 6.39 11.53 -19.08
C ASP A 79 5.47 10.80 -18.08
N THR A 80 6.02 10.06 -17.13
CA THR A 80 5.26 9.38 -16.06
C THR A 80 4.48 10.39 -15.20
N PHE A 81 5.14 11.48 -14.80
CA PHE A 81 4.53 12.52 -13.98
C PHE A 81 3.82 13.60 -14.78
N GLN A 82 3.76 13.47 -16.10
CA GLN A 82 3.10 14.42 -17.02
C GLN A 82 3.53 15.88 -16.83
N VAL A 83 4.79 16.10 -16.52
CA VAL A 83 5.39 17.43 -16.35
C VAL A 83 6.58 17.62 -17.29
N SER A 84 7.09 18.85 -17.42
CA SER A 84 8.27 19.08 -18.21
C SER A 84 9.53 18.56 -17.55
N LYS A 85 10.55 18.18 -18.34
CA LYS A 85 11.86 17.78 -17.85
C LYS A 85 12.53 18.86 -16.96
N THR A 86 12.21 20.14 -17.19
CA THR A 86 12.71 21.25 -16.35
C THR A 86 12.11 21.17 -14.94
N VAL A 87 10.83 20.83 -14.82
CA VAL A 87 10.15 20.63 -13.52
C VAL A 87 10.81 19.47 -12.78
N ILE A 88 11.00 18.32 -13.44
CA ILE A 88 11.68 17.18 -12.82
C ILE A 88 13.10 17.53 -12.37
N LYS A 89 13.86 18.28 -13.17
CA LYS A 89 15.21 18.74 -12.75
C LYS A 89 15.18 19.56 -11.48
N HIS A 90 14.16 20.39 -11.29
CA HIS A 90 13.99 21.18 -10.07
C HIS A 90 13.65 20.27 -8.89
N ASP A 91 12.71 19.33 -9.07
CA ASP A 91 12.29 18.42 -8.01
C ASP A 91 13.39 17.44 -7.58
N MET A 92 14.33 17.12 -8.48
CA MET A 92 15.40 16.16 -8.19
C MET A 92 16.31 16.56 -7.01
N ASN A 93 16.40 17.84 -6.64
CA ASN A 93 17.12 18.26 -5.44
C ASN A 93 16.40 17.77 -4.18
N ASP A 94 15.07 17.91 -4.16
CA ASP A 94 14.24 17.46 -3.03
C ASP A 94 14.19 15.92 -2.98
N VAL A 95 14.11 15.26 -4.15
CA VAL A 95 14.23 13.79 -4.26
C VAL A 95 15.55 13.29 -3.68
N GLU A 96 16.67 13.95 -3.98
CA GLU A 96 17.99 13.56 -3.47
C GLU A 96 18.10 13.76 -1.95
N ASN A 97 17.54 14.86 -1.42
CA ASN A 97 17.50 15.09 0.02
C ASN A 97 16.64 14.03 0.72
N LEU A 98 15.47 13.71 0.15
CA LEU A 98 14.60 12.67 0.66
C LEU A 98 15.25 11.29 0.59
N ALA A 99 15.92 10.93 -0.51
CA ALA A 99 16.65 9.68 -0.66
C ALA A 99 17.71 9.51 0.44
N LYS A 100 18.48 10.59 0.72
CA LYS A 100 19.48 10.59 1.80
C LYS A 100 18.90 10.34 3.18
N SER A 101 17.67 10.80 3.47
CA SER A 101 17.00 10.54 4.75
C SER A 101 16.70 9.05 4.97
N TYR A 102 16.54 8.29 3.89
CA TYR A 102 16.40 6.82 3.90
C TYR A 102 17.73 6.08 3.70
N HIS A 103 18.86 6.78 3.70
CA HIS A 103 20.18 6.22 3.38
C HIS A 103 20.26 5.62 1.97
N PHE A 104 19.55 6.23 1.02
CA PHE A 104 19.62 5.88 -0.40
C PHE A 104 20.56 6.83 -1.13
N GLU A 105 21.12 6.35 -2.25
CA GLU A 105 21.98 7.11 -3.14
C GLU A 105 21.38 7.12 -4.56
N LEU A 106 21.36 8.29 -5.20
CA LEU A 106 20.98 8.44 -6.60
C LEU A 106 22.22 8.34 -7.49
N GLU A 107 22.44 7.18 -8.08
CA GLU A 107 23.49 7.00 -9.09
C GLU A 107 23.04 7.59 -10.42
N ARG A 108 23.84 8.51 -10.96
CA ARG A 108 23.57 9.16 -12.25
C ARG A 108 24.58 8.69 -13.29
N LYS A 109 24.09 8.15 -14.40
CA LYS A 109 24.93 7.70 -15.51
C LYS A 109 24.54 8.42 -16.79
N THR A 110 25.53 9.08 -17.40
CA THR A 110 25.35 9.83 -18.66
C THR A 110 24.73 8.92 -19.72
N HIS A 111 23.71 9.41 -20.43
CA HIS A 111 22.90 8.71 -21.43
C HIS A 111 22.01 7.55 -20.94
N TYR A 112 22.18 7.10 -19.71
CA TYR A 112 21.36 6.03 -19.14
C TYR A 112 20.25 6.57 -18.21
N GLY A 113 20.56 7.58 -17.40
CA GLY A 113 19.61 8.17 -16.47
C GLY A 113 20.01 8.05 -15.00
N ILE A 114 19.03 7.76 -14.16
CA ILE A 114 19.13 7.70 -12.71
C ILE A 114 18.74 6.31 -12.24
N LEU A 115 19.50 5.77 -11.29
CA LEU A 115 19.21 4.52 -10.59
C LEU A 115 19.29 4.77 -9.09
N LEU A 116 18.34 4.23 -8.33
CA LEU A 116 18.36 4.27 -6.87
C LEU A 116 19.23 3.13 -6.34
N ARG A 117 20.26 3.48 -5.55
CA ARG A 117 21.07 2.53 -4.80
C ARG A 117 20.67 2.55 -3.34
N TYR A 118 20.57 1.39 -2.73
CA TYR A 118 20.11 1.24 -1.37
C TYR A 118 20.69 0.00 -0.69
N GLU A 119 20.77 0.04 0.63
CA GLU A 119 20.94 -1.14 1.44
C GLU A 119 19.59 -1.82 1.66
N LEU A 120 19.53 -3.15 1.63
CA LEU A 120 18.29 -3.91 1.68
C LEU A 120 17.44 -3.62 2.91
N THR A 121 18.07 -3.44 4.08
CA THR A 121 17.35 -3.14 5.33
C THR A 121 16.63 -1.80 5.28
N SER A 122 17.30 -0.76 4.79
CA SER A 122 16.72 0.59 4.61
C SER A 122 15.61 0.56 3.56
N PHE A 123 15.79 -0.21 2.49
CA PHE A 123 14.82 -0.36 1.42
C PHE A 123 13.53 -1.07 1.90
N LYS A 124 13.66 -2.16 2.66
CA LYS A 124 12.51 -2.85 3.27
C LYS A 124 11.69 -1.90 4.15
N LYS A 125 12.38 -1.14 5.02
CA LYS A 125 11.72 -0.15 5.89
C LYS A 125 10.96 0.90 5.08
N TYR A 126 11.59 1.45 4.05
CA TYR A 126 10.98 2.43 3.15
C TYR A 126 9.73 1.86 2.46
N LEU A 127 9.82 0.65 1.90
CA LEU A 127 8.69 0.01 1.23
C LEU A 127 7.50 -0.22 2.17
N VAL A 128 7.76 -0.69 3.40
CA VAL A 128 6.70 -0.88 4.41
C VAL A 128 6.03 0.45 4.74
N GLU A 129 6.81 1.50 4.98
CA GLU A 129 6.30 2.83 5.29
C GLU A 129 5.44 3.40 4.15
N GLU A 130 5.96 3.37 2.91
CA GLU A 130 5.25 3.89 1.74
C GLU A 130 4.03 3.02 1.36
N TYR A 131 4.08 1.72 1.59
CA TYR A 131 2.95 0.83 1.37
C TYR A 131 1.81 1.12 2.35
N LEU A 132 2.11 1.32 3.64
CA LEU A 132 1.14 1.71 4.68
C LEU A 132 0.58 3.13 4.42
N ASN A 133 1.39 4.04 3.88
CA ASN A 133 0.97 5.37 3.46
C ASN A 133 0.17 5.38 2.14
N GLN A 134 -0.15 4.20 1.61
CA GLN A 134 -0.93 4.02 0.38
C GLN A 134 -0.27 4.68 -0.86
N ASN A 135 1.07 4.69 -0.92
CA ASN A 135 1.77 5.17 -2.09
C ASN A 135 1.42 4.33 -3.32
N VAL A 136 0.86 4.97 -4.34
CA VAL A 136 0.28 4.30 -5.51
C VAL A 136 1.31 3.46 -6.28
N PHE A 137 2.55 3.95 -6.43
CA PHE A 137 3.59 3.21 -7.15
C PHE A 137 4.00 1.95 -6.38
N ILE A 138 4.19 2.07 -5.07
CA ILE A 138 4.58 0.94 -4.23
C ILE A 138 3.43 -0.07 -4.13
N GLN A 139 2.20 0.40 -3.91
CA GLN A 139 1.05 -0.51 -3.85
C GLN A 139 0.83 -1.25 -5.17
N THR A 140 0.88 -0.57 -6.30
CA THR A 140 0.75 -1.20 -7.61
C THR A 140 1.84 -2.25 -7.81
N ALA A 141 3.11 -1.89 -7.59
CA ALA A 141 4.23 -2.81 -7.79
C ALA A 141 4.16 -4.05 -6.87
N VAL A 142 3.72 -3.88 -5.62
CA VAL A 142 3.54 -4.99 -4.69
C VAL A 142 2.36 -5.86 -5.09
N ASN A 143 1.22 -5.25 -5.43
CA ASN A 143 0.01 -5.98 -5.79
C ASN A 143 0.12 -6.70 -7.14
N ASP A 144 0.95 -6.21 -8.08
CA ASP A 144 1.23 -6.89 -9.35
C ASP A 144 1.92 -8.25 -9.15
N VAL A 145 2.66 -8.41 -8.05
CA VAL A 145 3.35 -9.67 -7.70
C VAL A 145 2.47 -10.58 -6.83
N ILE A 146 1.51 -9.99 -6.13
CA ILE A 146 0.72 -10.69 -5.09
C ILE A 146 -0.71 -10.89 -5.56
N GLU A 147 -0.95 -12.03 -6.18
CA GLU A 147 -2.30 -12.48 -6.48
C GLU A 147 -2.92 -13.21 -5.28
N GLU A 148 -4.22 -12.94 -5.00
CA GLU A 148 -5.06 -13.69 -4.06
C GLU A 148 -4.47 -13.91 -2.65
N PHE A 149 -4.16 -12.82 -1.92
CA PHE A 149 -3.60 -12.95 -0.57
C PHE A 149 -4.62 -13.36 0.51
N ASN A 150 -5.92 -13.26 0.24
CA ASN A 150 -6.99 -13.53 1.21
C ASN A 150 -6.96 -14.96 1.78
N ASP A 151 -6.53 -15.95 1.00
CA ASP A 151 -6.40 -17.32 1.46
C ASP A 151 -5.27 -17.51 2.50
N ILE A 152 -4.20 -16.72 2.39
CA ILE A 152 -3.08 -16.72 3.36
C ILE A 152 -3.53 -16.11 4.68
N GLU A 153 -4.26 -14.99 4.62
CA GLU A 153 -4.84 -14.35 5.80
C GLU A 153 -5.71 -15.34 6.58
N GLN A 154 -6.64 -16.00 5.91
CA GLN A 154 -7.50 -17.01 6.54
C GLN A 154 -6.70 -18.19 7.13
N LYS A 155 -5.66 -18.64 6.45
CA LYS A 155 -4.79 -19.71 6.93
C LYS A 155 -3.99 -19.28 8.16
N LEU A 156 -3.49 -18.02 8.17
CA LEU A 156 -2.82 -17.44 9.34
C LEU A 156 -3.77 -17.39 10.53
N ILE A 157 -4.99 -16.87 10.37
CA ILE A 157 -5.99 -16.82 11.45
C ILE A 157 -6.30 -18.22 12.00
N ARG A 158 -6.49 -19.21 11.12
CA ARG A 158 -6.72 -20.60 11.54
C ARG A 158 -5.55 -21.17 12.32
N GLN A 159 -4.31 -20.90 11.89
CA GLN A 159 -3.12 -21.38 12.56
C GLN A 159 -2.92 -20.69 13.92
N LEU A 160 -3.18 -19.38 14.03
CA LEU A 160 -3.17 -18.65 15.29
C LEU A 160 -4.16 -19.26 16.29
N ASN A 161 -5.40 -19.50 15.87
CA ASN A 161 -6.43 -20.12 16.71
C ASN A 161 -6.03 -21.53 17.17
N LYS A 162 -5.41 -22.33 16.29
CA LYS A 162 -4.89 -23.66 16.63
C LYS A 162 -3.81 -23.64 17.71
N GLU A 163 -2.98 -22.61 17.70
CA GLU A 163 -1.92 -22.41 18.69
C GLU A 163 -2.42 -21.67 19.95
N GLY A 164 -3.72 -21.32 20.04
CA GLY A 164 -4.31 -20.59 21.16
C GLY A 164 -3.87 -19.13 21.26
N LEU A 165 -3.42 -18.54 20.15
CA LEU A 165 -2.96 -17.16 20.08
C LEU A 165 -4.03 -16.28 19.45
N LYS A 166 -4.11 -15.02 19.90
CA LYS A 166 -5.04 -14.02 19.36
C LYS A 166 -4.28 -12.81 18.81
N ILE A 167 -4.87 -12.21 17.79
CA ILE A 167 -4.38 -11.00 17.15
C ILE A 167 -5.61 -10.10 16.90
N ASN A 168 -5.52 -8.82 17.20
CA ASN A 168 -6.58 -7.90 16.81
C ASN A 168 -6.48 -7.54 15.31
N TYR A 169 -7.53 -6.93 14.79
CA TYR A 169 -7.63 -6.65 13.36
C TYR A 169 -6.51 -5.74 12.85
N ASN A 170 -6.18 -4.67 13.55
CA ASN A 170 -5.12 -3.73 13.14
C ASN A 170 -3.73 -4.38 13.16
N GLU A 171 -3.46 -5.20 14.17
CA GLU A 171 -2.22 -5.97 14.29
C GLU A 171 -2.14 -7.03 13.18
N LEU A 172 -3.26 -7.68 12.84
CA LEU A 172 -3.34 -8.62 11.71
C LEU A 172 -3.04 -7.91 10.38
N LEU A 173 -3.65 -6.75 10.13
CA LEU A 173 -3.34 -5.95 8.93
C LEU A 173 -1.86 -5.63 8.84
N ASN A 174 -1.22 -5.20 9.92
CA ASN A 174 0.22 -4.92 9.93
C ASN A 174 1.05 -6.14 9.55
N VAL A 175 0.68 -7.32 10.03
CA VAL A 175 1.35 -8.59 9.66
C VAL A 175 1.14 -8.90 8.19
N ILE A 176 -0.08 -8.79 7.69
CA ILE A 176 -0.45 -9.07 6.30
C ILE A 176 0.32 -8.16 5.34
N GLU A 177 0.31 -6.84 5.60
CA GLU A 177 1.00 -5.86 4.77
C GLU A 177 2.52 -6.09 4.78
N TYR A 178 3.08 -6.43 5.94
CA TYR A 178 4.49 -6.80 6.03
C TYR A 178 4.84 -8.06 5.22
N LEU A 179 4.00 -9.11 5.29
CA LEU A 179 4.20 -10.33 4.51
C LEU A 179 4.17 -10.06 3.01
N LYS A 180 3.29 -9.19 2.53
CA LYS A 180 3.27 -8.77 1.12
C LYS A 180 4.59 -8.13 0.70
N ILE A 181 5.15 -7.24 1.51
CA ILE A 181 6.45 -6.62 1.23
C ILE A 181 7.58 -7.65 1.22
N VAL A 182 7.58 -8.62 2.13
CA VAL A 182 8.58 -9.69 2.14
C VAL A 182 8.53 -10.50 0.85
N ILE A 183 7.33 -10.88 0.37
CA ILE A 183 7.15 -11.62 -0.89
C ILE A 183 7.66 -10.78 -2.07
N TYR A 184 7.25 -9.51 -2.15
CA TYR A 184 7.69 -8.61 -3.22
C TYR A 184 9.21 -8.50 -3.30
N ILE A 185 9.88 -8.37 -2.15
CA ILE A 185 11.34 -8.27 -2.09
C ILE A 185 12.00 -9.59 -2.47
N ALA A 186 11.51 -10.71 -1.95
CA ALA A 186 12.04 -12.03 -2.25
C ALA A 186 11.95 -12.33 -3.76
N HIS A 187 10.82 -11.99 -4.38
CA HIS A 187 10.63 -12.12 -5.83
C HIS A 187 11.55 -11.19 -6.62
N ARG A 188 11.65 -9.92 -6.21
CA ARG A 188 12.45 -8.90 -6.92
C ARG A 188 13.95 -9.19 -6.88
N GLN A 189 14.45 -9.79 -5.79
CA GLN A 189 15.87 -10.04 -5.58
C GLN A 189 16.29 -11.47 -5.90
N ASP A 190 15.35 -12.30 -6.38
CA ASP A 190 15.58 -13.74 -6.56
C ASP A 190 16.20 -14.35 -5.29
N GLU A 191 15.58 -14.04 -4.13
CA GLU A 191 16.09 -14.44 -2.82
C GLU A 191 16.15 -15.97 -2.75
N GLN A 192 17.30 -16.50 -2.36
CA GLN A 192 17.50 -17.93 -2.31
C GLN A 192 16.99 -18.49 -0.99
N LYS A 193 16.38 -19.68 -1.07
CA LYS A 193 15.94 -20.39 0.12
C LYS A 193 17.13 -20.79 0.99
N GLU A 194 17.06 -20.41 2.27
CA GLU A 194 18.03 -20.81 3.28
C GLU A 194 17.39 -21.72 4.32
N GLU A 195 18.19 -22.64 4.85
CA GLU A 195 17.73 -23.53 5.93
C GLU A 195 17.59 -22.74 7.23
N PHE A 196 16.41 -22.83 7.85
CA PHE A 196 16.09 -22.19 9.12
C PHE A 196 15.61 -23.24 10.13
N ILE A 197 16.18 -23.22 11.34
CA ILE A 197 15.82 -24.16 12.40
C ILE A 197 14.73 -23.53 13.26
N PHE A 198 13.50 -24.05 13.17
CA PHE A 198 12.37 -23.63 13.97
C PHE A 198 12.33 -24.34 15.31
N ASP A 199 12.14 -23.58 16.40
CA ASP A 199 11.88 -24.15 17.73
C ASP A 199 10.45 -24.70 17.78
N LYS A 200 10.31 -26.00 17.80
CA LYS A 200 9.02 -26.71 17.84
C LYS A 200 8.22 -26.48 19.11
N ASN A 201 8.87 -26.06 20.20
CA ASN A 201 8.22 -25.76 21.47
C ASN A 201 7.65 -24.33 21.52
N ASN A 202 8.00 -23.49 20.55
CA ASN A 202 7.52 -22.11 20.46
C ASN A 202 6.37 -21.98 19.45
N GLU A 203 5.22 -21.50 19.91
CA GLU A 203 4.00 -21.36 19.09
C GLU A 203 4.23 -20.47 17.88
N ILE A 204 4.93 -19.34 18.06
CA ILE A 204 5.19 -18.38 16.98
C ILE A 204 6.13 -19.00 15.93
N HIS A 205 7.14 -19.78 16.35
CA HIS A 205 8.00 -20.49 15.42
C HIS A 205 7.22 -21.50 14.57
N ARG A 206 6.25 -22.23 15.16
CA ARG A 206 5.38 -23.15 14.39
C ARG A 206 4.48 -22.42 13.39
N ILE A 207 3.96 -21.23 13.77
CA ILE A 207 3.18 -20.40 12.86
C ILE A 207 4.03 -19.88 11.72
N VAL A 208 5.23 -19.38 11.99
CA VAL A 208 6.15 -18.88 10.95
C VAL A 208 6.60 -19.99 10.02
N GLU A 209 6.94 -21.17 10.54
CA GLU A 209 7.27 -22.34 9.70
C GLU A 209 6.14 -22.68 8.73
N PHE A 210 4.90 -22.70 9.23
CA PHE A 210 3.71 -22.93 8.43
C PHE A 210 3.52 -21.84 7.35
N LEU A 211 3.67 -20.56 7.73
CA LEU A 211 3.57 -19.43 6.80
C LEU A 211 4.65 -19.49 5.72
N VAL A 212 5.90 -19.65 6.10
CA VAL A 212 7.04 -19.76 5.17
C VAL A 212 6.78 -20.85 4.13
N GLY A 213 6.35 -22.05 4.58
CA GLY A 213 6.04 -23.14 3.67
C GLY A 213 4.92 -22.82 2.66
N ILE A 214 3.91 -22.05 3.07
CA ILE A 214 2.84 -21.63 2.16
C ILE A 214 3.34 -20.55 1.19
N LEU A 215 4.06 -19.54 1.69
CA LEU A 215 4.54 -18.41 0.90
C LEU A 215 5.52 -18.87 -0.17
N GLU A 216 6.52 -19.67 0.21
CA GLU A 216 7.51 -20.23 -0.73
C GLU A 216 6.84 -21.06 -1.83
N LYS A 217 5.85 -21.88 -1.45
CA LYS A 217 5.13 -22.74 -2.42
C LYS A 217 4.22 -21.93 -3.33
N LYS A 218 3.43 -20.96 -2.78
CA LYS A 218 2.44 -20.23 -3.55
C LYS A 218 3.08 -19.25 -4.53
N TYR A 219 4.11 -18.55 -4.11
CA TYR A 219 4.76 -17.51 -4.91
C TYR A 219 6.05 -17.96 -5.59
N ALA A 220 6.42 -19.25 -5.46
CA ALA A 220 7.64 -19.83 -6.04
C ALA A 220 8.92 -19.04 -5.69
N ILE A 221 9.00 -18.56 -4.43
CA ILE A 221 10.14 -17.78 -3.89
C ILE A 221 10.95 -18.62 -2.90
N GLY A 222 12.22 -18.25 -2.69
CA GLY A 222 13.00 -18.65 -1.53
C GLY A 222 12.96 -17.55 -0.47
N LEU A 223 12.99 -17.90 0.82
CA LEU A 223 13.15 -16.94 1.90
C LEU A 223 14.48 -17.16 2.60
N SER A 224 15.27 -16.10 2.72
CA SER A 224 16.53 -16.12 3.46
C SER A 224 16.26 -16.23 4.96
N LYS A 225 17.27 -16.71 5.68
CA LYS A 225 17.24 -16.76 7.15
C LYS A 225 16.87 -15.41 7.75
N LYS A 226 17.42 -14.32 7.22
CA LYS A 226 17.13 -12.95 7.67
C LYS A 226 15.65 -12.58 7.48
N SER A 227 15.05 -12.91 6.33
CA SER A 227 13.63 -12.67 6.06
C SER A 227 12.73 -13.44 7.00
N ILE A 228 13.08 -14.69 7.32
CA ILE A 228 12.34 -15.53 8.30
C ILE A 228 12.45 -14.94 9.72
N GLU A 229 13.63 -14.49 10.15
CA GLU A 229 13.83 -13.82 11.44
C GLU A 229 13.02 -12.51 11.56
N GLU A 230 12.90 -11.76 10.47
CA GLU A 230 12.09 -10.54 10.42
C GLU A 230 10.59 -10.88 10.55
N ILE A 231 10.10 -11.91 9.88
CA ILE A 231 8.71 -12.39 10.03
C ILE A 231 8.44 -12.81 11.48
N LEU A 232 9.36 -13.54 12.10
CA LEU A 232 9.26 -13.92 13.52
C LEU A 232 9.10 -12.69 14.42
N LYS A 233 9.95 -11.67 14.24
CA LYS A 233 9.89 -10.42 15.03
C LYS A 233 8.57 -9.68 14.84
N VAL A 234 8.07 -9.61 13.61
CA VAL A 234 6.79 -8.94 13.32
C VAL A 234 5.64 -9.68 13.98
N LEU A 235 5.57 -11.00 13.90
CA LEU A 235 4.56 -11.80 14.57
C LEU A 235 4.66 -11.69 16.10
N GLN A 236 5.87 -11.78 16.68
CA GLN A 236 6.10 -11.60 18.12
C GLN A 236 5.62 -10.24 18.64
N LYS A 237 5.80 -9.18 17.86
CA LYS A 237 5.36 -7.83 18.23
C LYS A 237 3.84 -7.67 18.20
N ASN A 238 3.18 -8.30 17.24
CA ASN A 238 1.76 -8.09 16.95
C ASN A 238 0.84 -9.14 17.61
N ILE A 239 1.38 -10.27 18.07
CA ILE A 239 0.60 -11.31 18.75
C ILE A 239 0.70 -11.11 20.27
N LYS A 240 -0.44 -10.95 20.92
CA LYS A 240 -0.54 -10.90 22.37
C LYS A 240 -0.85 -12.29 22.90
N ARG A 241 -0.02 -12.78 23.84
CA ARG A 241 -0.40 -13.93 24.67
C ARG A 241 -1.49 -13.47 25.62
N GLU A 242 -2.59 -14.18 25.73
CA GLU A 242 -3.53 -14.00 26.84
C GLU A 242 -2.82 -14.36 28.15
N ILE A 243 -2.18 -13.38 28.77
CA ILE A 243 -1.83 -13.46 30.18
C ILE A 243 -3.12 -13.14 30.95
N GLY A 244 -3.90 -14.18 31.24
CA GLY A 244 -4.82 -14.24 32.38
C GLY A 244 -5.77 -13.06 32.64
N SER A 245 -6.37 -12.40 31.62
CA SER A 245 -7.44 -11.43 31.87
C SER A 245 -8.40 -11.27 30.70
N ILE A 246 -9.21 -12.30 30.44
CA ILE A 246 -10.36 -12.22 29.53
C ILE A 246 -11.41 -11.20 30.02
N SER A 247 -11.38 -10.81 31.31
CA SER A 247 -12.43 -9.98 31.89
C SER A 247 -12.30 -8.47 31.60
N SER A 248 -11.12 -7.93 31.36
CA SER A 248 -10.98 -6.48 31.22
C SER A 248 -11.20 -5.98 29.77
N PHE A 249 -10.76 -6.71 28.77
CA PHE A 249 -10.88 -6.26 27.37
C PHE A 249 -12.31 -6.41 26.82
N THR A 250 -12.99 -7.50 27.18
CA THR A 250 -14.44 -7.66 26.87
C THR A 250 -15.27 -6.62 27.60
N ASN A 251 -14.88 -6.15 28.78
CA ASN A 251 -15.60 -5.10 29.50
C ASN A 251 -15.42 -3.73 28.83
N TYR A 252 -14.19 -3.35 28.40
CA TYR A 252 -13.98 -2.09 27.69
C TYR A 252 -14.70 -2.06 26.34
N LEU A 253 -14.60 -3.12 25.52
CA LEU A 253 -15.35 -3.21 24.27
C LEU A 253 -16.87 -3.20 24.50
N LYS A 254 -17.33 -3.81 25.58
CA LYS A 254 -18.75 -3.82 25.92
C LYS A 254 -19.24 -2.44 26.34
N GLU A 255 -18.46 -1.72 27.13
CA GLU A 255 -18.74 -0.33 27.53
C GLU A 255 -18.75 0.61 26.31
N ASP A 256 -17.75 0.52 25.42
CA ASP A 256 -17.66 1.35 24.21
C ASP A 256 -18.82 1.06 23.24
N ILE A 257 -19.21 -0.21 23.07
CA ILE A 257 -20.36 -0.60 22.23
C ILE A 257 -21.67 -0.15 22.86
N GLU A 258 -21.85 -0.29 24.16
CA GLU A 258 -23.05 0.18 24.86
C GLU A 258 -23.17 1.71 24.76
N GLU A 259 -22.06 2.46 24.88
CA GLU A 259 -22.08 3.90 24.70
C GLU A 259 -22.38 4.31 23.23
N PHE A 260 -21.82 3.60 22.28
CA PHE A 260 -22.13 3.80 20.85
C PHE A 260 -23.61 3.51 20.54
N ILE A 261 -24.18 2.42 21.04
CA ILE A 261 -25.59 2.08 20.87
C ILE A 261 -26.47 3.15 21.51
N LYS A 262 -26.10 3.64 22.71
CA LYS A 262 -26.83 4.70 23.40
C LYS A 262 -26.90 5.99 22.58
N GLN A 263 -25.78 6.39 21.95
CA GLN A 263 -25.74 7.56 21.06
C GLN A 263 -26.66 7.38 19.83
N ILE A 264 -26.75 6.15 19.30
CA ILE A 264 -27.68 5.84 18.20
C ILE A 264 -29.12 5.92 18.68
N ASP A 265 -29.45 5.30 19.83
CA ASP A 265 -30.79 5.30 20.39
C ASP A 265 -31.27 6.74 20.69
N GLU A 266 -30.42 7.58 21.27
CA GLU A 266 -30.72 9.00 21.52
C GLU A 266 -30.92 9.80 20.22
N LYS A 267 -30.16 9.51 19.17
CA LYS A 267 -30.20 10.26 17.91
C LYS A 267 -31.37 9.87 17.01
N TYR A 268 -31.73 8.59 17.02
CA TYR A 268 -32.71 8.02 16.08
C TYR A 268 -33.99 7.51 16.75
N ASP A 269 -34.16 7.74 18.08
CA ASP A 269 -35.29 7.29 18.89
C ASP A 269 -35.51 5.77 18.75
N THR A 270 -34.41 5.02 18.81
CA THR A 270 -34.41 3.55 18.76
C THR A 270 -34.20 2.95 20.15
N LYS A 271 -34.30 1.63 20.29
CA LYS A 271 -34.13 0.91 21.57
C LYS A 271 -33.18 -0.28 21.44
N PHE A 272 -32.12 -0.12 20.66
CA PHE A 272 -31.14 -1.20 20.44
C PHE A 272 -30.35 -1.57 21.72
N LEU A 273 -30.28 -0.65 22.68
CA LEU A 273 -29.67 -0.92 23.97
C LEU A 273 -30.43 -1.99 24.79
N GLU A 274 -31.75 -2.13 24.56
CA GLU A 274 -32.60 -3.14 25.19
C GLU A 274 -32.54 -4.50 24.45
N ASP A 275 -31.96 -4.56 23.24
CA ASP A 275 -31.88 -5.76 22.41
C ASP A 275 -30.57 -6.53 22.65
N GLU A 276 -30.63 -7.58 23.47
CA GLU A 276 -29.48 -8.42 23.82
C GLU A 276 -28.92 -9.19 22.62
N ASP A 277 -29.76 -9.56 21.64
CA ASP A 277 -29.32 -10.28 20.45
C ASP A 277 -28.55 -9.33 19.51
N PHE A 278 -28.98 -8.08 19.38
CA PHE A 278 -28.27 -7.04 18.64
C PHE A 278 -26.91 -6.72 19.28
N LYS A 279 -26.86 -6.55 20.60
CA LYS A 279 -25.58 -6.34 21.32
C LYS A 279 -24.62 -7.51 21.13
N LYS A 280 -25.11 -8.74 21.22
CA LYS A 280 -24.31 -9.95 21.03
C LYS A 280 -23.80 -10.07 19.60
N MET A 281 -24.60 -9.69 18.60
CA MET A 281 -24.19 -9.66 17.20
C MET A 281 -23.04 -8.67 16.97
N LEU A 282 -23.12 -7.45 17.54
CA LEU A 282 -22.06 -6.43 17.45
C LEU A 282 -20.76 -6.84 18.15
N LEU A 283 -20.85 -7.64 19.23
CA LEU A 283 -19.67 -8.16 19.95
C LEU A 283 -19.00 -9.33 19.23
N THR A 284 -19.65 -9.94 18.25
CA THR A 284 -19.16 -11.13 17.53
C THR A 284 -18.64 -10.81 16.13
N HIS A 285 -18.88 -9.61 15.63
CA HIS A 285 -18.37 -9.09 14.36
C HIS A 285 -17.36 -7.97 14.57
#